data_130817c91e07036b164c694b63e94f9d
#
_entry.id   130817c91e07036b164c694b63e94f9d
#
_cell.length_a   1.000
_cell.length_b   1.000
_cell.length_c   1.000
_cell.angle_alpha   90.00
_cell.angle_beta   90.00
_cell.angle_gamma   90.00
#
_symmetry.space_group_name_H-M   'P 1'
#
loop_
_entity.id
_entity.type
_entity.pdbx_description
1 polymer ?
#
loop_
_entity_poly.entity_id
_entity_poly.type
_entity_poly.pdbx_seq_one_letter_code
_entity_poly.pdbx_strand_id
1 'polypeptide(L)'
;MVRAIPPIPGPRGGRPRRKPKVLQGDRGYGFPWIIARVRKMGIKPLLAPRGAKHGSGLGKTRYVVERTLSWMGNPRRIKLCYEMTGEHFQAFHELGACSICANRLRQATRVLK
;
A
#
# COMPACT_ATOMS: atom_id res chain seq x y z
N MET A 1 7.31 -3.78 -9.48
CA MET A 1 6.44 -3.03 -8.56
C MET A 1 7.22 -2.09 -7.63
N VAL A 2 8.01 -2.55 -6.63
CA VAL A 2 8.70 -1.62 -5.67
C VAL A 2 9.62 -0.61 -6.36
N ARG A 3 10.28 -0.98 -7.46
CA ARG A 3 11.16 -0.08 -8.23
C ARG A 3 10.42 0.98 -9.05
N ALA A 4 9.12 0.77 -9.31
CA ALA A 4 8.28 1.70 -10.06
C ALA A 4 7.69 2.81 -9.19
N ILE A 5 7.88 2.75 -7.85
CA ILE A 5 7.40 3.79 -6.94
C ILE A 5 8.28 5.03 -7.13
N PRO A 6 7.69 6.20 -7.48
CA PRO A 6 8.44 7.43 -7.63
C PRO A 6 9.06 7.87 -6.29
N PRO A 7 10.12 8.69 -6.31
CA PRO A 7 10.72 9.20 -5.09
C PRO A 7 9.70 10.01 -4.27
N ILE A 8 9.55 9.69 -2.99
CA ILE A 8 8.61 10.37 -2.10
C ILE A 8 9.35 11.49 -1.36
N PRO A 9 8.96 12.77 -1.53
CA PRO A 9 9.58 13.89 -0.83
C PRO A 9 9.43 13.73 0.68
N GLY A 10 10.46 14.10 1.42
CA GLY A 10 10.41 14.11 2.87
C GLY A 10 9.58 15.29 3.40
N PRO A 11 8.97 15.18 4.59
CA PRO A 11 8.08 16.21 5.14
C PRO A 11 8.80 17.55 5.45
N ARG A 12 10.12 17.59 5.47
CA ARG A 12 10.95 18.78 5.73
C ARG A 12 11.90 19.13 4.59
N GLY A 13 11.56 18.75 3.35
CA GLY A 13 12.39 19.07 2.17
C GLY A 13 13.71 18.31 2.09
N GLY A 14 13.91 17.25 2.90
CA GLY A 14 15.10 16.41 2.85
C GLY A 14 15.15 15.51 1.62
N ARG A 15 16.26 14.74 1.47
CA ARG A 15 16.47 13.81 0.35
C ARG A 15 15.28 12.89 0.15
N PRO A 16 14.66 12.85 -1.05
CA PRO A 16 13.50 12.00 -1.34
C PRO A 16 13.78 10.51 -1.08
N ARG A 17 12.82 9.83 -0.48
CA ARG A 17 12.92 8.39 -0.25
C ARG A 17 12.64 7.64 -1.54
N ARG A 18 13.56 6.78 -1.95
CA ARG A 18 13.44 5.94 -3.15
C ARG A 18 13.00 4.51 -2.86
N LYS A 19 13.00 4.09 -1.59
CA LYS A 19 12.61 2.74 -1.17
C LYS A 19 11.95 2.77 0.22
N PRO A 20 10.97 1.89 0.50
CA PRO A 20 10.39 1.77 1.83
C PRO A 20 11.40 1.13 2.79
N LYS A 21 11.29 1.41 4.09
CA LYS A 21 12.08 0.72 5.12
C LYS A 21 11.60 -0.73 5.31
N VAL A 22 10.29 -0.93 5.18
CA VAL A 22 9.61 -2.20 5.43
C VAL A 22 8.65 -2.47 4.28
N LEU A 23 8.60 -3.70 3.82
CA LEU A 23 7.62 -4.18 2.86
C LEU A 23 6.76 -5.26 3.53
N GLN A 24 5.49 -4.99 3.67
CA GLN A 24 4.51 -5.96 4.13
C GLN A 24 3.71 -6.51 2.95
N GLY A 25 3.45 -7.80 2.96
CA GLY A 25 2.67 -8.45 1.92
C GLY A 25 1.90 -9.64 2.46
N ASP A 26 1.02 -10.17 1.62
CA ASP A 26 0.25 -11.36 1.93
C ASP A 26 1.10 -12.63 1.89
N ARG A 27 0.58 -13.73 2.45
CA ARG A 27 1.20 -15.08 2.42
C ARG A 27 1.50 -15.57 1.00
N GLY A 28 0.72 -15.16 0.01
CA GLY A 28 0.97 -15.44 -1.39
C GLY A 28 2.36 -15.00 -1.87
N TYR A 29 2.96 -14.01 -1.23
CA TYR A 29 4.30 -13.50 -1.53
C TYR A 29 5.40 -14.06 -0.60
N GLY A 30 5.07 -15.00 0.29
CA GLY A 30 5.99 -15.59 1.27
C GLY A 30 6.97 -16.63 0.71
N PHE A 31 7.32 -16.55 -0.58
CA PHE A 31 8.33 -17.41 -1.18
C PHE A 31 9.74 -17.01 -0.74
N PRO A 32 10.64 -17.99 -0.44
CA PRO A 32 12.01 -17.70 -0.01
C PRO A 32 12.77 -16.78 -0.97
N TRP A 33 12.62 -16.98 -2.28
CA TRP A 33 13.29 -16.18 -3.29
C TRP A 33 12.79 -14.71 -3.30
N ILE A 34 11.49 -14.46 -3.05
CA ILE A 34 10.94 -13.11 -2.92
C ILE A 34 11.52 -12.42 -1.68
N ILE A 35 11.52 -13.13 -0.55
CA ILE A 35 12.06 -12.62 0.72
C ILE A 35 13.54 -12.27 0.56
N ALA A 36 14.34 -13.14 -0.06
CA ALA A 36 15.75 -12.90 -0.33
C ALA A 36 15.96 -11.68 -1.25
N ARG A 37 15.15 -11.56 -2.30
CA ARG A 37 15.22 -10.43 -3.24
C ARG A 37 14.87 -9.10 -2.57
N VAL A 38 13.87 -9.07 -1.69
CA VAL A 38 13.47 -7.88 -0.93
C VAL A 38 14.58 -7.48 0.05
N ARG A 39 15.19 -8.45 0.75
CA ARG A 39 16.35 -8.20 1.63
C ARG A 39 17.54 -7.64 0.86
N LYS A 40 17.85 -8.19 -0.32
CA LYS A 40 18.93 -7.69 -1.20
C LYS A 40 18.71 -6.24 -1.65
N MET A 41 17.46 -5.78 -1.70
CA MET A 41 17.12 -4.37 -1.96
C MET A 41 17.32 -3.47 -0.73
N GLY A 42 17.72 -4.00 0.41
CA GLY A 42 17.87 -3.28 1.68
C GLY A 42 16.52 -2.91 2.31
N ILE A 43 15.49 -3.72 2.09
CA ILE A 43 14.13 -3.53 2.61
C ILE A 43 13.84 -4.67 3.59
N LYS A 44 13.31 -4.35 4.78
CA LYS A 44 12.89 -5.37 5.75
C LYS A 44 11.59 -6.03 5.28
N PRO A 45 11.57 -7.34 4.93
CA PRO A 45 10.34 -8.01 4.55
C PRO A 45 9.53 -8.39 5.79
N LEU A 46 8.26 -8.03 5.83
CA LEU A 46 7.23 -8.56 6.72
C LEU A 46 6.31 -9.47 5.91
N LEU A 47 6.86 -10.56 5.42
CA LEU A 47 6.18 -11.57 4.62
C LEU A 47 6.17 -12.87 5.42
N ALA A 48 4.98 -13.42 5.69
CA ALA A 48 4.86 -14.71 6.34
C ALA A 48 5.33 -15.82 5.38
N PRO A 49 6.25 -16.69 5.78
CA PRO A 49 6.66 -17.83 4.97
C PRO A 49 5.45 -18.70 4.62
N ARG A 50 5.45 -19.25 3.42
CA ARG A 50 4.43 -20.22 2.99
C ARG A 50 4.48 -21.45 3.90
N GLY A 51 3.33 -21.91 4.39
CA GLY A 51 3.26 -23.06 5.32
C GLY A 51 3.45 -22.73 6.81
N ALA A 52 3.80 -21.47 7.16
CA ALA A 52 3.86 -21.07 8.57
C ALA A 52 2.47 -21.18 9.24
N LYS A 53 2.44 -21.65 10.50
CA LYS A 53 1.21 -21.74 11.31
C LYS A 53 0.54 -20.36 11.43
N HIS A 54 -0.79 -20.36 11.64
CA HIS A 54 -1.52 -19.13 11.94
C HIS A 54 -0.99 -18.51 13.24
N GLY A 55 -0.88 -17.17 13.29
CA GLY A 55 -0.40 -16.49 14.50
C GLY A 55 0.92 -15.72 14.34
N SER A 56 1.38 -15.45 13.09
CA SER A 56 2.61 -14.68 12.81
C SER A 56 2.63 -13.24 13.32
N GLY A 57 1.61 -12.77 14.06
CA GLY A 57 1.50 -11.41 14.58
C GLY A 57 1.28 -10.31 13.52
N LEU A 58 1.29 -10.68 12.24
CA LEU A 58 1.11 -9.73 11.13
C LEU A 58 -0.32 -9.17 11.03
N GLY A 59 -1.30 -9.76 11.73
CA GLY A 59 -2.68 -9.30 11.72
C GLY A 59 -2.86 -7.87 12.22
N LYS A 60 -2.06 -7.43 13.20
CA LYS A 60 -2.11 -6.07 13.76
C LYS A 60 -1.73 -4.97 12.75
N THR A 61 -0.83 -5.28 11.81
CA THR A 61 -0.38 -4.34 10.78
C THR A 61 -1.11 -4.53 9.45
N ARG A 62 -1.64 -5.73 9.20
CA ARG A 62 -2.35 -6.10 7.98
C ARG A 62 -3.69 -5.38 7.86
N TYR A 63 -4.36 -5.13 8.97
CA TYR A 63 -5.64 -4.42 9.01
C TYR A 63 -5.58 -3.06 8.29
N VAL A 64 -4.42 -2.37 8.32
CA VAL A 64 -4.24 -1.07 7.65
C VAL A 64 -4.35 -1.21 6.12
N VAL A 65 -3.76 -2.28 5.57
CA VAL A 65 -3.82 -2.58 4.13
C VAL A 65 -5.24 -2.97 3.73
N GLU A 66 -5.86 -3.88 4.48
CA GLU A 66 -7.23 -4.34 4.23
C GLU A 66 -8.24 -3.19 4.29
N ARG A 67 -8.10 -2.30 5.27
CA ARG A 67 -8.90 -1.09 5.39
C ARG A 67 -8.73 -0.16 4.19
N THR A 68 -7.50 0.07 3.73
CA THR A 68 -7.22 0.93 2.58
C THR A 68 -7.80 0.34 1.30
N LEU A 69 -7.65 -0.97 1.09
CA LEU A 69 -8.26 -1.67 -0.05
C LEU A 69 -9.79 -1.62 -0.01
N SER A 70 -10.38 -1.78 1.18
CA SER A 70 -11.83 -1.62 1.38
C SER A 70 -12.31 -0.22 0.98
N TRP A 71 -11.59 0.82 1.38
CA TRP A 71 -11.93 2.19 0.98
C TRP A 71 -11.77 2.43 -0.52
N MET A 72 -10.73 1.85 -1.13
CA MET A 72 -10.54 1.92 -2.58
C MET A 72 -11.63 1.19 -3.36
N GLY A 73 -12.22 0.13 -2.79
CA GLY A 73 -13.33 -0.61 -3.40
C GLY A 73 -14.72 0.06 -3.25
N ASN A 74 -14.86 1.12 -2.43
CA ASN A 74 -16.14 1.80 -2.22
C ASN A 74 -16.61 2.61 -3.45
N PRO A 75 -15.77 3.37 -4.17
CA PRO A 75 -16.22 4.09 -5.35
C PRO A 75 -16.79 3.12 -6.41
N ARG A 76 -18.03 3.36 -6.83
CA ARG A 76 -18.75 2.47 -7.76
C ARG A 76 -17.99 2.19 -9.05
N ARG A 77 -17.29 3.18 -9.62
CA ARG A 77 -16.51 3.03 -10.86
C ARG A 77 -15.31 2.13 -10.68
N ILE A 78 -14.66 2.15 -9.52
CA ILE A 78 -13.54 1.24 -9.22
C ILE A 78 -14.07 -0.18 -9.00
N LYS A 79 -15.18 -0.32 -8.25
CA LYS A 79 -15.77 -1.62 -7.93
C LYS A 79 -16.29 -2.38 -9.15
N LEU A 80 -16.90 -1.69 -10.09
CA LEU A 80 -17.57 -2.31 -11.24
C LEU A 80 -16.75 -2.27 -12.53
N CYS A 81 -15.64 -1.53 -12.56
CA CYS A 81 -14.74 -1.43 -13.70
C CYS A 81 -15.49 -1.20 -15.04
N TYR A 82 -16.09 -0.03 -15.21
CA TYR A 82 -16.74 0.33 -16.47
C TYR A 82 -15.76 0.75 -17.57
N GLU A 83 -14.49 0.85 -17.24
CA GLU A 83 -13.47 1.40 -18.13
C GLU A 83 -12.98 0.36 -19.12
N MET A 84 -12.92 0.75 -20.39
CA MET A 84 -12.46 -0.11 -21.48
C MET A 84 -10.94 -0.18 -21.58
N THR A 85 -10.22 0.77 -20.99
CA THR A 85 -8.75 0.81 -21.02
C THR A 85 -8.17 0.77 -19.61
N GLY A 86 -7.03 0.09 -19.46
CA GLY A 86 -6.32 0.02 -18.18
C GLY A 86 -5.87 1.39 -17.67
N GLU A 87 -5.55 2.33 -18.56
CA GLU A 87 -5.14 3.69 -18.20
C GLU A 87 -6.27 4.47 -17.53
N HIS A 88 -7.47 4.44 -18.09
CA HIS A 88 -8.64 5.08 -17.48
C HIS A 88 -8.98 4.43 -16.14
N PHE A 89 -8.90 3.10 -16.04
CA PHE A 89 -9.12 2.41 -14.79
C PHE A 89 -8.09 2.79 -13.72
N GLN A 90 -6.81 2.91 -14.09
CA GLN A 90 -5.77 3.41 -13.19
C GLN A 90 -6.04 4.84 -12.74
N ALA A 91 -6.43 5.74 -13.64
CA ALA A 91 -6.76 7.13 -13.30
C ALA A 91 -7.89 7.21 -12.25
N PHE A 92 -8.92 6.36 -12.34
CA PHE A 92 -9.96 6.30 -11.31
C PHE A 92 -9.45 5.77 -9.96
N HIS A 93 -8.49 4.87 -9.94
CA HIS A 93 -7.82 4.45 -8.69
C HIS A 93 -7.04 5.60 -8.06
N GLU A 94 -6.32 6.39 -8.86
CA GLU A 94 -5.58 7.55 -8.38
C GLU A 94 -6.50 8.63 -7.82
N LEU A 95 -7.61 8.93 -8.50
CA LEU A 95 -8.64 9.83 -7.99
C LEU A 95 -9.28 9.32 -6.69
N GLY A 96 -9.55 8.02 -6.61
CA GLY A 96 -10.04 7.37 -5.40
C GLY A 96 -9.07 7.52 -4.23
N ALA A 97 -7.78 7.29 -4.48
CA ALA A 97 -6.73 7.48 -3.48
C ALA A 97 -6.63 8.94 -3.01
N CYS A 98 -6.67 9.89 -3.94
CA CYS A 98 -6.69 11.33 -3.62
C CYS A 98 -7.90 11.71 -2.74
N SER A 99 -9.09 11.19 -3.06
CA SER A 99 -10.31 11.42 -2.28
C SER A 99 -10.18 10.88 -0.85
N ILE A 100 -9.64 9.67 -0.68
CA ILE A 100 -9.39 9.07 0.63
C ILE A 100 -8.42 9.95 1.44
N CYS A 101 -7.32 10.39 0.84
CA CYS A 101 -6.33 11.25 1.49
C CYS A 101 -6.95 12.59 1.89
N ALA A 102 -7.72 13.25 1.02
CA ALA A 102 -8.38 14.51 1.30
C ALA A 102 -9.38 14.39 2.47
N ASN A 103 -10.17 13.31 2.49
CA ASN A 103 -11.11 13.07 3.58
C ASN A 103 -10.38 12.84 4.92
N ARG A 104 -9.25 12.16 4.91
CA ARG A 104 -8.43 11.95 6.11
C ARG A 104 -7.81 13.24 6.62
N LEU A 105 -7.32 14.09 5.75
CA LEU A 105 -6.80 15.41 6.11
C LEU A 105 -7.90 16.27 6.75
N ARG A 106 -9.09 16.32 6.13
CA ARG A 106 -10.24 17.06 6.69
C ARG A 106 -10.63 16.55 8.09
N GLN A 107 -10.63 15.24 8.31
CA GLN A 107 -10.91 14.67 9.63
C GLN A 107 -9.85 15.05 10.65
N ALA A 108 -8.56 14.96 10.30
CA ALA A 108 -7.46 15.36 11.17
C ALA A 108 -7.53 16.84 11.55
N THR A 109 -7.85 17.72 10.59
CA THR A 109 -7.99 19.17 10.84
C THR A 109 -9.20 19.51 11.74
N ARG A 110 -10.27 18.70 11.70
CA ARG A 110 -11.44 18.90 12.59
C ARG A 110 -11.16 18.52 14.04
N VAL A 111 -10.29 17.55 14.28
CA VAL A 111 -9.91 17.10 15.63
C VAL A 111 -8.96 18.10 16.31
N LEU A 112 -8.25 18.92 15.54
CA LEU A 112 -7.32 19.93 16.04
C LEU A 112 -7.98 21.31 16.33
N LYS A 113 -9.28 21.44 16.08
CA LYS A 113 -10.11 22.60 16.48
C LYS A 113 -10.93 22.27 17.70
#